data_38e781ef1247a712c0a3687377cfe843
#
_entry.id   38e781ef1247a712c0a3687377cfe843
#
_cell.length_a   1.000
_cell.length_b   1.000
_cell.length_c   1.000
_cell.angle_alpha   90.00
_cell.angle_beta   90.00
_cell.angle_gamma   90.00
#
_symmetry.space_group_name_H-M   'P 1'
#
loop_
_entity.id
_entity.type
_entity.pdbx_description
1 polymer ?
#
loop_
_entity_poly.entity_id
_entity_poly.type
_entity_poly.pdbx_seq_one_letter_code
_entity_poly.pdbx_strand_id
1 'polypeptide(L)'
;MKIRIAWIGKTKEPAIASLTEEYLKRISRYVPAEGIAMRDEADLLAKCGATGKAGAKSTLILMDSRGKEFSSEQFAKFLGDYQDRNPLPIVFAIGGADGFRKDTISSAHHILSLGKMTLAHELARVVLLEQIYRAFTILKGHPYHSGH
;
A
#
# COMPACT_ATOMS: atom_id res chain seq x y z
N MET A 1 -1.49 -14.08 -4.35
CA MET A 1 -1.12 -12.71 -3.88
C MET A 1 -1.75 -12.44 -2.53
N LYS A 2 -1.01 -11.80 -1.64
CA LYS A 2 -1.52 -11.27 -0.37
C LYS A 2 -1.08 -9.84 -0.23
N ILE A 3 -1.94 -8.96 0.27
CA ILE A 3 -1.64 -7.54 0.44
C ILE A 3 -1.68 -7.17 1.91
N ARG A 4 -0.66 -6.48 2.37
CA ARG A 4 -0.60 -5.88 3.70
C ARG A 4 -0.45 -4.38 3.57
N ILE A 5 -1.21 -3.65 4.36
CA ILE A 5 -1.06 -2.19 4.48
C ILE A 5 -0.47 -1.93 5.86
N ALA A 6 0.74 -1.43 5.89
CA ALA A 6 1.44 -1.10 7.12
C ALA A 6 1.49 0.41 7.30
N TRP A 7 1.26 0.89 8.50
CA TRP A 7 1.37 2.32 8.82
C TRP A 7 2.11 2.50 10.14
N ILE A 8 2.76 3.65 10.27
CA ILE A 8 3.54 3.97 11.45
C ILE A 8 2.63 4.70 12.46
N GLY A 9 2.59 4.18 13.67
CA GLY A 9 1.83 4.80 14.75
C GLY A 9 0.40 4.30 14.88
N LYS A 10 -0.32 4.84 15.86
CA LYS A 10 -1.71 4.47 16.12
C LYS A 10 -2.66 5.36 15.34
N THR A 11 -3.77 4.80 14.89
CA THR A 11 -4.84 5.56 14.25
C THR A 11 -5.56 6.42 15.29
N LYS A 12 -5.62 7.71 15.05
CA LYS A 12 -6.23 8.67 15.97
C LYS A 12 -7.69 8.99 15.63
N GLU A 13 -8.03 8.96 14.33
CA GLU A 13 -9.37 9.31 13.86
C GLU A 13 -10.24 8.08 13.71
N PRO A 14 -11.37 7.99 14.46
CA PRO A 14 -12.28 6.83 14.33
C PRO A 14 -12.83 6.64 12.92
N ALA A 15 -13.07 7.71 12.18
CA ALA A 15 -13.54 7.63 10.80
C ALA A 15 -12.52 6.95 9.90
N ILE A 16 -11.23 7.23 10.10
CA ILE A 16 -10.14 6.57 9.35
C ILE A 16 -10.07 5.09 9.71
N ALA A 17 -10.19 4.74 10.98
CA ALA A 17 -10.21 3.34 11.39
C ALA A 17 -11.36 2.57 10.73
N SER A 18 -12.55 3.16 10.70
CA SER A 18 -13.74 2.58 10.10
C SER A 18 -13.58 2.39 8.59
N LEU A 19 -13.08 3.42 7.88
CA LEU A 19 -12.85 3.34 6.44
C LEU A 19 -11.75 2.33 6.10
N THR A 20 -10.72 2.25 6.93
CA THR A 20 -9.64 1.26 6.75
C THR A 20 -10.23 -0.15 6.76
N GLU A 21 -11.05 -0.47 7.74
CA GLU A 21 -11.70 -1.77 7.85
C GLU A 21 -12.62 -2.05 6.66
N GLU A 22 -13.39 -1.06 6.24
CA GLU A 22 -14.32 -1.19 5.12
C GLU A 22 -13.60 -1.53 3.82
N TYR A 23 -12.52 -0.81 3.48
CA TYR A 23 -11.79 -1.08 2.26
C TYR A 23 -10.98 -2.38 2.33
N LEU A 24 -10.41 -2.70 3.48
CA LEU A 24 -9.75 -4.01 3.65
C LEU A 24 -10.75 -5.16 3.41
N LYS A 25 -11.96 -5.03 3.90
CA LYS A 25 -13.02 -6.01 3.67
C LYS A 25 -13.36 -6.14 2.20
N ARG A 26 -13.48 -5.02 1.48
CA ARG A 26 -13.76 -5.02 0.04
C ARG A 26 -12.62 -5.66 -0.76
N ILE A 27 -11.38 -5.31 -0.45
CA ILE A 27 -10.19 -5.88 -1.10
C ILE A 27 -10.11 -7.38 -0.84
N SER A 28 -10.48 -7.82 0.37
CA SER A 28 -10.44 -9.23 0.76
C SER A 28 -11.36 -10.12 -0.07
N ARG A 29 -12.30 -9.54 -0.81
CA ARG A 29 -13.11 -10.31 -1.77
C ARG A 29 -12.31 -10.75 -2.99
N TYR A 30 -11.18 -10.11 -3.25
CA TYR A 30 -10.31 -10.41 -4.39
C TYR A 30 -9.05 -11.15 -3.98
N VAL A 31 -8.36 -10.68 -2.95
CA VAL A 31 -7.12 -11.26 -2.43
C VAL A 31 -7.10 -11.08 -0.90
N PRO A 32 -6.41 -11.96 -0.15
CA PRO A 32 -6.24 -11.73 1.28
C PRO A 32 -5.57 -10.37 1.52
N ALA A 33 -6.15 -9.59 2.41
CA ALA A 33 -5.68 -8.25 2.73
C ALA A 33 -5.81 -7.98 4.22
N GLU A 34 -4.78 -7.36 4.80
CA GLU A 34 -4.78 -7.00 6.22
C GLU A 34 -4.05 -5.68 6.45
N GLY A 35 -4.40 -5.01 7.55
CA GLY A 35 -3.74 -3.80 7.99
C GLY A 35 -2.92 -4.04 9.24
N ILE A 36 -1.76 -3.41 9.35
CA ILE A 36 -0.85 -3.58 10.48
C ILE A 36 -0.31 -2.23 10.91
N ALA A 37 -0.46 -1.91 12.20
CA ALA A 37 0.19 -0.75 12.80
C ALA A 37 1.61 -1.14 13.24
N MET A 38 2.59 -0.34 12.82
CA MET A 38 3.99 -0.51 13.20
C MET A 38 4.36 0.57 14.20
N ARG A 39 5.25 0.25 15.14
CA ARG A 39 5.72 1.23 16.14
C ARG A 39 6.57 2.31 15.50
N ASP A 40 7.45 1.90 14.58
CA ASP A 40 8.41 2.78 13.90
C ASP A 40 8.91 2.11 12.63
N GLU A 41 9.84 2.77 11.93
CA GLU A 41 10.41 2.25 10.68
C GLU A 41 11.27 1.01 10.90
N ALA A 42 11.95 0.91 12.03
CA ALA A 42 12.74 -0.28 12.36
C ALA A 42 11.84 -1.51 12.52
N ASP A 43 10.68 -1.34 13.16
CA ASP A 43 9.68 -2.39 13.30
C ASP A 43 9.16 -2.83 11.93
N LEU A 44 8.87 -1.87 11.05
CA LEU A 44 8.46 -2.14 9.67
C LEU A 44 9.49 -3.00 8.94
N LEU A 45 10.76 -2.60 8.95
CA LEU A 45 11.83 -3.31 8.25
C LEU A 45 12.06 -4.71 8.83
N ALA A 46 11.97 -4.85 10.15
CA ALA A 46 12.15 -6.14 10.82
C ALA A 46 11.05 -7.12 10.44
N LYS A 47 9.80 -6.66 10.42
CA LYS A 47 8.64 -7.53 10.16
C LYS A 47 8.41 -7.81 8.69
N CYS A 48 8.75 -6.88 7.80
CA CYS A 48 8.44 -7.00 6.38
C CYS A 48 9.61 -7.53 5.54
N GLY A 49 10.76 -7.76 6.14
CA GLY A 49 11.90 -8.40 5.47
C GLY A 49 12.38 -7.63 4.25
N ALA A 50 12.43 -6.32 4.33
CA ALA A 50 12.56 -5.43 3.18
C ALA A 50 14.00 -5.18 2.76
N THR A 51 14.86 -6.17 2.73
CA THR A 51 16.26 -5.95 2.39
C THR A 51 16.58 -6.12 0.90
N GLY A 52 15.61 -6.49 0.08
CA GLY A 52 15.83 -6.71 -1.35
C GLY A 52 16.82 -7.83 -1.67
N LYS A 53 17.27 -8.58 -0.69
CA LYS A 53 18.21 -9.68 -0.87
C LYS A 53 17.49 -10.99 -1.13
N ALA A 54 18.23 -11.97 -1.63
CA ALA A 54 17.75 -13.34 -1.74
C ALA A 54 17.20 -13.78 -0.38
N GLY A 55 15.93 -14.24 -0.33
CA GLY A 55 15.26 -14.61 0.90
C GLY A 55 14.29 -13.55 1.44
N ALA A 56 14.07 -12.45 0.73
CA ALA A 56 13.01 -11.49 1.08
C ALA A 56 11.68 -12.22 1.15
N LYS A 57 10.91 -11.96 2.22
CA LYS A 57 9.62 -12.62 2.46
C LYS A 57 8.44 -11.85 1.88
N SER A 58 8.67 -10.62 1.44
CA SER A 58 7.64 -9.76 0.87
C SER A 58 8.29 -8.72 -0.03
N THR A 59 7.47 -8.11 -0.89
CA THR A 59 7.87 -6.95 -1.67
C THR A 59 7.42 -5.71 -0.93
N LEU A 60 8.35 -4.86 -0.54
CA LEU A 60 8.05 -3.61 0.17
C LEU A 60 7.88 -2.47 -0.81
N ILE A 61 6.73 -1.82 -0.75
CA ILE A 61 6.40 -0.62 -1.51
C ILE A 61 6.13 0.51 -0.52
N LEU A 62 6.93 1.56 -0.59
CA LEU A 62 6.71 2.73 0.25
C LEU A 62 5.86 3.75 -0.49
N MET A 63 4.93 4.37 0.22
CA MET A 63 4.15 5.49 -0.28
C MET A 63 4.86 6.78 0.12
N ASP A 64 5.39 7.51 -0.86
CA ASP A 64 6.17 8.73 -0.63
C ASP A 64 6.02 9.65 -1.84
N SER A 65 5.92 10.95 -1.61
CA SER A 65 5.73 11.95 -2.68
C SER A 65 6.86 11.98 -3.70
N ARG A 66 8.02 11.42 -3.37
CA ARG A 66 9.18 11.32 -4.28
C ARG A 66 9.11 10.11 -5.20
N GLY A 67 8.10 9.25 -5.03
CA GLY A 67 7.97 8.02 -5.79
C GLY A 67 7.33 8.23 -7.15
N LYS A 68 7.20 7.12 -7.86
CA LYS A 68 6.56 7.09 -9.17
C LYS A 68 5.06 7.31 -9.05
N GLU A 69 4.51 8.16 -9.91
CA GLU A 69 3.08 8.41 -9.99
C GLU A 69 2.45 7.48 -11.04
N PHE A 70 1.29 6.94 -10.71
CA PHE A 70 0.50 6.13 -11.62
C PHE A 70 -0.90 6.72 -11.79
N SER A 71 -1.48 6.55 -12.96
CA SER A 71 -2.95 6.62 -13.08
C SER A 71 -3.57 5.39 -12.41
N SER A 72 -4.87 5.42 -12.16
CA SER A 72 -5.57 4.26 -11.60
C SER A 72 -5.43 3.04 -12.51
N GLU A 73 -5.49 3.22 -13.82
CA GLU A 73 -5.34 2.16 -14.81
C GLU A 73 -3.92 1.60 -14.84
N GLN A 74 -2.91 2.46 -14.74
CA GLN A 74 -1.52 2.03 -14.66
C GLN A 74 -1.25 1.26 -13.37
N PHE A 75 -1.83 1.69 -12.27
CA PHE A 75 -1.70 0.99 -10.99
C PHE A 75 -2.35 -0.39 -11.05
N ALA A 76 -3.54 -0.48 -11.67
CA ALA A 76 -4.20 -1.76 -11.88
C ALA A 76 -3.32 -2.71 -12.71
N LYS A 77 -2.71 -2.21 -13.78
CA LYS A 77 -1.79 -3.01 -14.60
C LYS A 77 -0.58 -3.47 -13.79
N PHE A 78 -0.01 -2.58 -12.98
CA PHE A 78 1.12 -2.92 -12.11
C PHE A 78 0.76 -4.08 -11.16
N LEU A 79 -0.40 -4.01 -10.50
CA LEU A 79 -0.85 -5.07 -9.59
C LEU A 79 -1.15 -6.37 -10.34
N GLY A 80 -1.77 -6.29 -11.50
CA GLY A 80 -2.06 -7.46 -12.33
C GLY A 80 -0.79 -8.15 -12.80
N ASP A 81 0.19 -7.41 -13.30
CA ASP A 81 1.47 -7.95 -13.73
C ASP A 81 2.23 -8.56 -12.55
N TYR A 82 2.19 -7.91 -11.39
CA TYR A 82 2.81 -8.44 -10.18
C TYR A 82 2.18 -9.78 -9.78
N GLN A 83 0.87 -9.84 -9.75
CA GLN A 83 0.12 -11.06 -9.40
C GLN A 83 0.48 -12.24 -10.31
N ASP A 84 0.67 -11.97 -11.59
CA ASP A 84 0.99 -13.00 -12.58
C ASP A 84 2.43 -13.51 -12.46
N ARG A 85 3.37 -12.69 -11.99
CA ARG A 85 4.81 -12.98 -12.07
C ARG A 85 5.49 -13.17 -10.72
N ASN A 86 4.87 -12.79 -9.63
CA ASN A 86 5.53 -12.78 -8.33
C ASN A 86 4.67 -13.45 -7.25
N PRO A 87 5.18 -14.49 -6.57
CA PRO A 87 4.44 -15.17 -5.52
C PRO A 87 4.49 -14.47 -4.16
N LEU A 88 5.37 -13.49 -3.98
CA LEU A 88 5.55 -12.83 -2.68
C LEU A 88 4.38 -11.92 -2.34
N PRO A 89 4.00 -11.83 -1.05
CA PRO A 89 3.05 -10.81 -0.63
C PRO A 89 3.62 -9.41 -0.85
N ILE A 90 2.71 -8.46 -1.06
CA ILE A 90 3.08 -7.04 -1.14
C ILE A 90 2.78 -6.39 0.21
N VAL A 91 3.73 -5.58 0.69
CA VAL A 91 3.51 -4.67 1.80
C VAL A 91 3.56 -3.25 1.27
N PHE A 92 2.44 -2.54 1.36
CA PHE A 92 2.38 -1.10 1.12
C PHE A 92 2.56 -0.42 2.48
N ALA A 93 3.55 0.44 2.59
CA ALA A 93 3.84 1.11 3.86
C ALA A 93 3.61 2.61 3.75
N ILE A 94 2.94 3.17 4.75
CA ILE A 94 2.68 4.59 4.88
C ILE A 94 3.43 5.10 6.10
N GLY A 95 4.28 6.11 5.89
CA GLY A 95 5.08 6.71 6.94
C GLY A 95 4.26 7.59 7.87
N GLY A 96 4.90 8.04 8.94
CA GLY A 96 4.34 9.06 9.82
C GLY A 96 4.38 10.44 9.17
N ALA A 97 4.09 11.47 9.98
CA ALA A 97 4.00 12.85 9.50
C ALA A 97 5.27 13.36 8.80
N ASP A 98 6.43 12.85 9.17
CA ASP A 98 7.72 13.28 8.61
C ASP A 98 8.19 12.44 7.41
N GLY A 99 7.38 11.50 6.95
CA GLY A 99 7.73 10.60 5.85
C GLY A 99 8.72 9.54 6.28
N PHE A 100 9.41 8.94 5.31
CA PHE A 100 10.38 7.87 5.56
C PHE A 100 11.82 8.40 5.57
N ARG A 101 12.67 7.74 6.35
CA ARG A 101 14.10 8.00 6.38
C ARG A 101 14.75 7.48 5.10
N LYS A 102 15.93 8.05 4.77
CA LYS A 102 16.65 7.69 3.54
C LYS A 102 17.02 6.21 3.47
N ASP A 103 17.44 5.63 4.58
CA ASP A 103 17.83 4.21 4.63
C ASP A 103 16.61 3.30 4.43
N THR A 104 15.45 3.67 4.93
CA THR A 104 14.21 2.92 4.67
C THR A 104 13.86 2.98 3.19
N ILE A 105 13.96 4.17 2.59
CA ILE A 105 13.71 4.36 1.16
C ILE A 105 14.65 3.50 0.32
N SER A 106 15.94 3.44 0.69
CA SER A 106 16.93 2.61 0.00
C SER A 106 16.65 1.12 0.11
N SER A 107 15.92 0.69 1.14
CA SER A 107 15.59 -0.73 1.38
C SER A 107 14.33 -1.17 0.65
N ALA A 108 13.55 -0.26 0.09
CA ALA A 108 12.29 -0.60 -0.56
C ALA A 108 12.49 -1.13 -1.97
N HIS A 109 11.58 -1.98 -2.42
CA HIS A 109 11.58 -2.49 -3.79
C HIS A 109 10.98 -1.46 -4.75
N HIS A 110 9.97 -0.73 -4.30
CA HIS A 110 9.32 0.32 -5.08
C HIS A 110 8.94 1.48 -4.18
N ILE A 111 8.91 2.67 -4.76
CA ILE A 111 8.41 3.88 -4.10
C ILE A 111 7.36 4.47 -5.02
N LEU A 112 6.13 4.57 -4.51
CA LEU A 112 4.99 5.09 -5.25
C LEU A 112 4.47 6.37 -4.60
N SER A 113 3.97 7.27 -5.43
CA SER A 113 3.37 8.53 -4.99
C SER A 113 1.88 8.54 -5.30
N LEU A 114 1.08 9.03 -4.36
CA LEU A 114 -0.35 9.28 -4.58
C LEU A 114 -0.61 10.62 -5.29
N GLY A 115 0.44 11.34 -5.64
CA GLY A 115 0.36 12.62 -6.32
C GLY A 115 1.32 13.63 -5.73
N LYS A 116 1.31 14.81 -6.28
CA LYS A 116 2.22 15.90 -5.87
C LYS A 116 1.78 16.62 -4.60
N MET A 117 0.50 16.54 -4.29
CA MET A 117 -0.05 17.17 -3.08
C MET A 117 0.21 16.30 -1.86
N THR A 118 0.58 16.94 -0.76
CA THR A 118 0.80 16.24 0.50
C THR A 118 -0.53 15.88 1.13
N LEU A 119 -0.68 14.63 1.54
CA LEU A 119 -1.85 14.16 2.28
C LEU A 119 -1.46 13.88 3.72
N ALA A 120 -2.37 14.15 4.65
CA ALA A 120 -2.22 13.67 6.03
C ALA A 120 -2.04 12.15 6.00
N HIS A 121 -1.13 11.61 6.81
CA HIS A 121 -0.76 10.19 6.72
C HIS A 121 -1.93 9.22 6.94
N GLU A 122 -2.88 9.55 7.81
CA GLU A 122 -4.06 8.70 8.02
C GLU A 122 -5.00 8.76 6.80
N LEU A 123 -5.16 9.93 6.20
CA LEU A 123 -5.97 10.08 4.99
C LEU A 123 -5.31 9.40 3.79
N ALA A 124 -3.99 9.48 3.69
CA ALA A 124 -3.22 8.78 2.64
C ALA A 124 -3.48 7.28 2.67
N ARG A 125 -3.65 6.70 3.85
CA ARG A 125 -4.00 5.28 4.00
C ARG A 125 -5.32 4.96 3.31
N VAL A 126 -6.34 5.77 3.54
CA VAL A 126 -7.66 5.56 2.95
C VAL A 126 -7.60 5.73 1.42
N VAL A 127 -6.89 6.75 0.94
CA VAL A 127 -6.70 6.98 -0.50
C VAL A 127 -6.02 5.77 -1.15
N LEU A 128 -4.95 5.26 -0.54
CA LEU A 128 -4.26 4.08 -1.04
C LEU A 128 -5.19 2.86 -1.09
N LEU A 129 -5.91 2.61 -0.01
CA LEU A 129 -6.84 1.47 0.05
C LEU A 129 -7.93 1.57 -1.01
N GLU A 130 -8.48 2.75 -1.22
CA GLU A 130 -9.47 2.97 -2.26
C GLU A 130 -8.88 2.67 -3.65
N GLN A 131 -7.65 3.10 -3.91
CA GLN A 131 -6.98 2.85 -5.19
C GLN A 131 -6.65 1.36 -5.38
N ILE A 132 -6.28 0.66 -4.34
CA ILE A 132 -6.08 -0.81 -4.43
C ILE A 132 -7.40 -1.51 -4.75
N TYR A 133 -8.47 -1.15 -4.08
CA TYR A 133 -9.79 -1.71 -4.38
C TYR A 133 -10.20 -1.40 -5.84
N ARG A 134 -10.03 -0.14 -6.25
CA ARG A 134 -10.32 0.30 -7.63
C ARG A 134 -9.52 -0.51 -8.64
N ALA A 135 -8.25 -0.77 -8.36
CA ALA A 135 -7.39 -1.57 -9.24
C ALA A 135 -7.95 -2.98 -9.47
N PHE A 136 -8.40 -3.64 -8.41
CA PHE A 136 -9.00 -4.97 -8.55
C PHE A 136 -10.34 -4.92 -9.31
N THR A 137 -11.14 -3.88 -9.13
CA THR A 137 -12.37 -3.73 -9.92
C THR A 137 -12.06 -3.54 -11.39
N ILE A 138 -11.01 -2.80 -11.75
CA ILE A 138 -10.55 -2.63 -13.12
C ILE A 138 -10.09 -3.98 -13.69
N LEU A 139 -9.26 -4.72 -12.96
CA LEU A 139 -8.74 -6.02 -13.40
C LEU A 139 -9.84 -7.04 -13.65
N LYS A 140 -10.93 -6.98 -12.88
CA LYS A 140 -12.04 -7.93 -12.98
C LYS A 140 -13.19 -7.43 -13.86
N GLY A 141 -13.09 -6.23 -14.43
CA GLY A 141 -14.15 -5.66 -15.23
C GLY A 141 -15.39 -5.25 -14.44
N HIS A 142 -15.25 -5.04 -13.14
CA HIS A 142 -16.35 -4.63 -12.28
C HIS A 142 -16.65 -3.14 -12.50
N PRO A 143 -17.92 -2.71 -12.55
CA PRO A 143 -18.27 -1.33 -12.95
C PRO A 143 -17.98 -0.25 -11.93
N TYR A 144 -17.45 -0.54 -10.77
CA TYR A 144 -17.13 0.44 -9.74
C TYR A 144 -16.35 1.65 -10.28
N HIS A 145 -15.36 1.39 -11.17
CA HIS A 145 -14.50 2.43 -11.73
C HIS A 145 -15.16 3.26 -12.82
N SER A 146 -16.27 2.81 -13.41
CA SER A 146 -16.84 3.41 -14.61
C SER A 146 -17.73 4.63 -14.35
N GLY A 147 -18.11 4.89 -13.16
CA GLY A 147 -18.97 6.02 -12.80
C GLY A 147 -18.23 7.21 -12.18
N HIS A 148 -16.94 7.19 -12.25
CA HIS A 148 -16.13 8.15 -11.47
C HIS A 148 -15.15 8.93 -12.32
#